data_06baec035831b9078d5294501ab3b546
#
_entry.id   06baec035831b9078d5294501ab3b546
#
_cell.length_a   1.000
_cell.length_b   1.000
_cell.length_c   1.000
_cell.angle_alpha   90.00
_cell.angle_beta   90.00
_cell.angle_gamma   90.00
#
_symmetry.space_group_name_H-M   'P 1'
#
loop_
_entity.id
_entity.type
_entity.pdbx_description
1 polymer ?
#
loop_
_entity_poly.entity_id
_entity_poly.type
_entity_poly.pdbx_seq_one_letter_code
_entity_poly.pdbx_strand_id
1 'polypeptide(L)'
;RRSSDLFGRTSSGENVDEFKAMQTTAVYACVRILAEAVASLPIHIYERTPNGREKKFEHPLYFLLHDEPNPEMSSFVFRETLMTHLLIWGNAYIQIIRDKSGQVISLYPLLPDKMSVHRDENGKLYYKYQRQTEENPNFKDKGSVILKQEDVLHIPGLGFDGLIGYSPIALAKNAIGMTL
;
A
#
# COMPACT_ATOMS: atom_id res chain seq x y z
N ARG A 1 5.72 14.82 -11.53
CA ARG A 1 4.29 14.99 -11.90
C ARG A 1 3.48 14.32 -10.80
N ARG A 2 2.57 15.06 -10.16
CA ARG A 2 1.73 14.53 -9.07
C ARG A 2 0.70 13.56 -9.66
N SER A 3 0.40 12.49 -8.93
CA SER A 3 -0.70 11.54 -9.24
C SER A 3 -2.04 12.26 -9.48
N SER A 4 -2.24 13.44 -8.86
CA SER A 4 -3.41 14.30 -9.03
C SER A 4 -3.67 14.78 -10.47
N ASP A 5 -2.66 14.78 -11.33
CA ASP A 5 -2.80 15.27 -12.73
C ASP A 5 -3.47 14.23 -13.64
N LEU A 6 -3.64 12.99 -13.17
CA LEU A 6 -4.34 11.92 -13.88
C LEU A 6 -5.86 11.99 -13.68
N PHE A 7 -6.34 12.71 -12.64
CA PHE A 7 -7.75 12.84 -12.31
C PHE A 7 -8.31 14.14 -12.93
N GLY A 8 -8.87 14.02 -14.13
CA GLY A 8 -9.67 15.04 -14.77
C GLY A 8 -11.12 14.56 -14.96
N ARG A 9 -11.99 15.42 -15.50
CA ARG A 9 -13.34 15.02 -15.89
C ARG A 9 -13.27 13.90 -16.93
N THR A 10 -14.16 12.91 -16.79
CA THR A 10 -14.37 11.87 -17.80
C THR A 10 -15.04 12.44 -19.05
N SER A 11 -15.12 11.67 -20.11
CA SER A 11 -15.88 12.00 -21.32
C SER A 11 -17.39 12.18 -21.05
N SER A 12 -17.91 11.57 -19.97
CA SER A 12 -19.29 11.77 -19.49
C SER A 12 -19.46 13.03 -18.62
N GLY A 13 -18.38 13.76 -18.32
CA GLY A 13 -18.38 14.95 -17.48
C GLY A 13 -18.25 14.69 -15.98
N GLU A 14 -18.26 13.42 -15.55
CA GLU A 14 -18.12 13.02 -14.16
C GLU A 14 -16.67 13.09 -13.68
N ASN A 15 -16.49 13.46 -12.41
CA ASN A 15 -15.18 13.44 -11.76
C ASN A 15 -15.02 12.12 -11.02
N VAL A 16 -14.23 11.22 -11.56
CA VAL A 16 -13.95 9.91 -10.98
C VAL A 16 -12.66 9.97 -10.17
N ASP A 17 -12.77 9.73 -8.88
CA ASP A 17 -11.67 9.48 -7.96
C ASP A 17 -11.76 8.03 -7.42
N GLU A 18 -10.78 7.62 -6.63
CA GLU A 18 -10.70 6.27 -6.08
C GLU A 18 -11.91 5.91 -5.20
N PHE A 19 -12.41 6.88 -4.43
CA PHE A 19 -13.56 6.66 -3.54
C PHE A 19 -14.87 6.52 -4.34
N LYS A 20 -15.09 7.39 -5.34
CA LYS A 20 -16.24 7.27 -6.23
C LYS A 20 -16.21 5.99 -7.05
N ALA A 21 -15.02 5.60 -7.55
CA ALA A 21 -14.87 4.35 -8.29
C ALA A 21 -15.29 3.14 -7.45
N MET A 22 -14.94 3.11 -6.16
CA MET A 22 -15.34 2.04 -5.24
C MET A 22 -16.84 2.02 -4.93
N GLN A 23 -17.59 3.09 -5.21
CA GLN A 23 -19.07 3.09 -5.13
C GLN A 23 -19.70 2.35 -6.31
N THR A 24 -18.98 2.12 -7.40
CA THR A 24 -19.44 1.32 -8.53
C THR A 24 -19.38 -0.16 -8.17
N THR A 25 -20.52 -0.85 -8.18
CA THR A 25 -20.64 -2.26 -7.80
C THR A 25 -19.64 -3.17 -8.53
N ALA A 26 -19.45 -2.94 -9.84
CA ALA A 26 -18.52 -3.73 -10.64
C ALA A 26 -17.07 -3.55 -10.20
N VAL A 27 -16.64 -2.30 -9.95
CA VAL A 27 -15.28 -2.00 -9.49
C VAL A 27 -15.05 -2.61 -8.11
N TYR A 28 -15.99 -2.39 -7.18
CA TYR A 28 -15.93 -2.98 -5.84
C TYR A 28 -15.81 -4.51 -5.89
N ALA A 29 -16.65 -5.17 -6.70
CA ALA A 29 -16.61 -6.61 -6.83
C ALA A 29 -15.28 -7.12 -7.38
N CYS A 30 -14.71 -6.47 -8.40
CA CYS A 30 -13.40 -6.82 -8.96
C CYS A 30 -12.27 -6.67 -7.95
N VAL A 31 -12.23 -5.51 -7.26
CA VAL A 31 -11.21 -5.24 -6.23
C VAL A 31 -11.30 -6.28 -5.11
N ARG A 32 -12.52 -6.53 -4.60
CA ARG A 32 -12.76 -7.49 -3.53
C ARG A 32 -12.30 -8.90 -3.90
N ILE A 33 -12.75 -9.43 -5.05
CA ILE A 33 -12.42 -10.79 -5.48
C ILE A 33 -10.90 -10.97 -5.61
N LEU A 34 -10.21 -10.01 -6.23
CA LEU A 34 -8.76 -10.09 -6.41
C LEU A 34 -8.00 -9.95 -5.08
N ALA A 35 -8.44 -9.04 -4.21
CA ALA A 35 -7.81 -8.82 -2.91
C ALA A 35 -7.97 -10.05 -1.99
N GLU A 36 -9.17 -10.61 -1.89
CA GLU A 36 -9.46 -11.81 -1.10
C GLU A 36 -8.70 -13.04 -1.66
N ALA A 37 -8.61 -13.18 -2.98
CA ALA A 37 -7.87 -14.28 -3.60
C ALA A 37 -6.38 -14.26 -3.23
N VAL A 38 -5.74 -13.09 -3.30
CA VAL A 38 -4.33 -12.94 -2.89
C VAL A 38 -4.17 -13.08 -1.38
N ALA A 39 -5.07 -12.50 -0.59
CA ALA A 39 -5.04 -12.56 0.87
C ALA A 39 -5.17 -13.98 1.43
N SER A 40 -5.87 -14.87 0.71
CA SER A 40 -6.03 -16.28 1.11
C SER A 40 -4.74 -17.10 0.98
N LEU A 41 -3.73 -16.61 0.24
CA LEU A 41 -2.47 -17.32 0.05
C LEU A 41 -1.53 -17.07 1.23
N PRO A 42 -1.15 -18.10 2.00
CA PRO A 42 -0.25 -17.93 3.14
C PRO A 42 1.17 -17.61 2.67
N ILE A 43 1.85 -16.70 3.38
CA ILE A 43 3.27 -16.41 3.15
C ILE A 43 4.09 -17.32 4.04
N HIS A 44 5.05 -18.03 3.45
CA HIS A 44 6.02 -18.86 4.18
C HIS A 44 7.44 -18.41 3.92
N ILE A 45 8.28 -18.53 4.93
CA ILE A 45 9.73 -18.30 4.82
C ILE A 45 10.42 -19.64 4.58
N TYR A 46 11.31 -19.65 3.60
CA TYR A 46 12.11 -20.83 3.25
C TYR A 46 13.61 -20.54 3.38
N GLU A 47 14.32 -21.48 3.94
CA GLU A 47 15.78 -21.53 3.92
C GLU A 47 16.26 -22.43 2.77
N ARG A 48 17.31 -22.02 2.07
CA ARG A 48 17.97 -22.88 1.07
C ARG A 48 18.93 -23.81 1.78
N THR A 49 18.73 -25.09 1.59
CA THR A 49 19.61 -26.16 2.06
C THR A 49 20.26 -26.87 0.86
N PRO A 50 21.33 -27.66 1.04
CA PRO A 50 21.91 -28.49 -0.02
C PRO A 50 20.90 -29.45 -0.67
N ASN A 51 19.88 -29.87 0.09
CA ASN A 51 18.85 -30.82 -0.35
C ASN A 51 17.57 -30.13 -0.90
N GLY A 52 17.55 -28.79 -1.02
CA GLY A 52 16.38 -28.08 -1.54
C GLY A 52 15.96 -26.87 -0.69
N ARG A 53 14.66 -26.69 -0.48
CA ARG A 53 14.09 -25.58 0.30
C ARG A 53 13.29 -26.15 1.46
N GLU A 54 13.58 -25.69 2.68
CA GLU A 54 12.88 -26.08 3.90
C GLU A 54 12.16 -24.87 4.52
N LYS A 55 10.95 -25.09 5.05
CA LYS A 55 10.20 -24.02 5.75
C LYS A 55 10.90 -23.67 7.04
N LYS A 56 11.09 -22.35 7.27
CA LYS A 56 11.75 -21.80 8.46
C LYS A 56 10.72 -21.16 9.38
N PHE A 57 10.09 -21.98 10.23
CA PHE A 57 9.06 -21.52 11.17
C PHE A 57 9.62 -20.64 12.29
N GLU A 58 10.89 -20.87 12.67
CA GLU A 58 11.57 -20.16 13.75
C GLU A 58 12.14 -18.79 13.34
N HIS A 59 11.97 -18.40 12.07
CA HIS A 59 12.47 -17.12 11.60
C HIS A 59 11.68 -15.98 12.26
N PRO A 60 12.33 -14.91 12.78
CA PRO A 60 11.64 -13.81 13.49
C PRO A 60 10.50 -13.16 12.70
N LEU A 61 10.62 -13.10 11.36
CA LEU A 61 9.57 -12.55 10.49
C LEU A 61 8.45 -13.56 10.17
N TYR A 62 8.58 -14.85 10.55
CA TYR A 62 7.56 -15.84 10.18
C TYR A 62 6.20 -15.48 10.77
N PHE A 63 6.14 -15.22 12.07
CA PHE A 63 4.91 -14.85 12.76
C PHE A 63 4.29 -13.57 12.17
N LEU A 64 5.10 -12.54 11.92
CA LEU A 64 4.62 -11.27 11.36
C LEU A 64 4.04 -11.41 9.95
N LEU A 65 4.62 -12.27 9.11
CA LEU A 65 4.16 -12.41 7.72
C LEU A 65 3.05 -13.45 7.57
N HIS A 66 3.07 -14.50 8.39
CA HIS A 66 2.15 -15.62 8.27
C HIS A 66 0.89 -15.42 9.13
N ASP A 67 1.04 -14.94 10.37
CA ASP A 67 -0.04 -14.92 11.36
C ASP A 67 -0.54 -13.50 11.66
N GLU A 68 0.31 -12.66 12.28
CA GLU A 68 -0.09 -11.37 12.83
C GLU A 68 0.97 -10.29 12.59
N PRO A 69 0.81 -9.44 11.54
CA PRO A 69 1.77 -8.38 11.21
C PRO A 69 1.82 -7.26 12.26
N ASN A 70 0.73 -7.04 12.99
CA ASN A 70 0.60 -6.08 14.09
C ASN A 70 -0.62 -6.45 14.96
N PRO A 71 -0.76 -5.87 16.16
CA PRO A 71 -1.86 -6.20 17.09
C PRO A 71 -3.28 -5.81 16.60
N GLU A 72 -3.40 -5.07 15.50
CA GLU A 72 -4.68 -4.56 15.02
C GLU A 72 -5.29 -5.41 13.92
N MET A 73 -4.49 -6.27 13.25
CA MET A 73 -4.97 -7.03 12.10
C MET A 73 -4.26 -8.37 11.92
N SER A 74 -5.00 -9.35 11.40
CA SER A 74 -4.44 -10.62 10.97
C SER A 74 -3.65 -10.48 9.66
N SER A 75 -2.84 -11.46 9.33
CA SER A 75 -2.09 -11.50 8.07
C SER A 75 -3.01 -11.55 6.84
N PHE A 76 -4.22 -12.11 6.97
CA PHE A 76 -5.22 -12.08 5.89
C PHE A 76 -5.65 -10.63 5.60
N VAL A 77 -6.13 -9.91 6.64
CA VAL A 77 -6.58 -8.51 6.50
C VAL A 77 -5.46 -7.61 6.00
N PHE A 78 -4.24 -7.84 6.49
CA PHE A 78 -3.05 -7.11 6.04
C PHE A 78 -2.80 -7.28 4.53
N ARG A 79 -2.79 -8.51 4.02
CA ARG A 79 -2.59 -8.78 2.59
C ARG A 79 -3.74 -8.27 1.74
N GLU A 80 -4.98 -8.43 2.22
CA GLU A 80 -6.18 -7.88 1.57
C GLU A 80 -6.07 -6.35 1.42
N THR A 81 -5.68 -5.66 2.49
CA THR A 81 -5.46 -4.20 2.49
C THR A 81 -4.39 -3.79 1.50
N LEU A 82 -3.23 -4.47 1.49
CA LEU A 82 -2.14 -4.17 0.56
C LEU A 82 -2.55 -4.40 -0.89
N MET A 83 -3.26 -5.49 -1.17
CA MET A 83 -3.75 -5.77 -2.52
C MET A 83 -4.81 -4.76 -2.96
N THR A 84 -5.69 -4.35 -2.05
CA THR A 84 -6.65 -3.26 -2.29
C THR A 84 -5.94 -1.95 -2.63
N HIS A 85 -4.89 -1.59 -1.89
CA HIS A 85 -4.06 -0.41 -2.19
C HIS A 85 -3.44 -0.49 -3.59
N LEU A 86 -2.90 -1.65 -3.97
CA LEU A 86 -2.33 -1.86 -5.31
C LEU A 86 -3.37 -1.72 -6.42
N LEU A 87 -4.56 -2.28 -6.24
CA LEU A 87 -5.63 -2.25 -7.23
C LEU A 87 -6.26 -0.86 -7.40
N ILE A 88 -6.30 -0.06 -6.34
CA ILE A 88 -6.91 1.26 -6.36
C ILE A 88 -5.88 2.34 -6.72
N TRP A 89 -4.75 2.39 -6.02
CA TRP A 89 -3.75 3.46 -6.16
C TRP A 89 -2.49 3.05 -6.93
N GLY A 90 -2.36 1.75 -7.26
CA GLY A 90 -1.19 1.24 -7.97
C GLY A 90 0.08 1.14 -7.10
N ASN A 91 -0.01 1.42 -5.81
CA ASN A 91 1.10 1.33 -4.87
C ASN A 91 0.61 0.84 -3.52
N ALA A 92 1.42 0.05 -2.83
CA ALA A 92 1.20 -0.28 -1.44
C ALA A 92 2.45 0.05 -0.63
N TYR A 93 2.25 0.63 0.55
CA TYR A 93 3.32 1.04 1.46
C TYR A 93 3.11 0.41 2.82
N ILE A 94 4.19 -0.11 3.38
CA ILE A 94 4.19 -0.76 4.68
C ILE A 94 5.24 -0.07 5.55
N GLN A 95 4.83 0.46 6.68
CA GLN A 95 5.76 0.96 7.69
C GLN A 95 6.34 -0.23 8.45
N ILE A 96 7.65 -0.25 8.58
CA ILE A 96 8.40 -1.26 9.33
C ILE A 96 8.74 -0.67 10.69
N ILE A 97 8.17 -1.23 11.76
CA ILE A 97 8.50 -0.85 13.13
C ILE A 97 9.56 -1.79 13.67
N ARG A 98 10.61 -1.22 14.25
CA ARG A 98 11.74 -1.95 14.84
C ARG A 98 11.86 -1.66 16.32
N ASP A 99 12.35 -2.61 17.05
CA ASP A 99 12.76 -2.43 18.43
C ASP A 99 14.14 -1.73 18.54
N LYS A 100 14.62 -1.54 19.77
CA LYS A 100 15.93 -0.93 20.04
C LYS A 100 17.11 -1.76 19.54
N SER A 101 16.92 -3.05 19.31
CA SER A 101 17.93 -3.96 18.75
C SER A 101 17.96 -3.97 17.22
N GLY A 102 16.99 -3.28 16.56
CA GLY A 102 16.81 -3.25 15.12
C GLY A 102 15.96 -4.39 14.58
N GLN A 103 15.40 -5.26 15.44
CA GLN A 103 14.52 -6.34 15.03
C GLN A 103 13.15 -5.78 14.63
N VAL A 104 12.58 -6.30 13.54
CA VAL A 104 11.23 -5.94 13.11
C VAL A 104 10.21 -6.54 14.07
N ILE A 105 9.36 -5.70 14.64
CA ILE A 105 8.33 -6.10 15.62
C ILE A 105 6.91 -5.89 15.11
N SER A 106 6.69 -5.04 14.13
CA SER A 106 5.35 -4.82 13.54
C SER A 106 5.44 -4.24 12.13
N LEU A 107 4.39 -4.49 11.35
CA LEU A 107 4.20 -4.02 9.99
C LEU A 107 2.83 -3.34 9.87
N TYR A 108 2.79 -2.06 9.48
CA TYR A 108 1.55 -1.32 9.32
C TYR A 108 1.35 -0.85 7.88
N PRO A 109 0.20 -1.11 7.23
CA PRO A 109 -0.10 -0.54 5.94
C PRO A 109 -0.32 0.97 6.06
N LEU A 110 0.26 1.73 5.13
CA LEU A 110 0.10 3.18 5.03
C LEU A 110 -0.77 3.52 3.82
N LEU A 111 -1.69 4.48 3.96
CA LEU A 111 -2.57 4.91 2.88
C LEU A 111 -1.79 5.55 1.73
N PRO A 112 -1.91 5.04 0.50
CA PRO A 112 -1.12 5.54 -0.63
C PRO A 112 -1.45 6.98 -1.05
N ASP A 113 -2.70 7.43 -0.86
CA ASP A 113 -3.12 8.80 -1.15
C ASP A 113 -2.46 9.84 -0.22
N LYS A 114 -1.96 9.40 0.94
CA LYS A 114 -1.22 10.21 1.91
C LYS A 114 0.30 10.11 1.76
N MET A 115 0.77 9.26 0.85
CA MET A 115 2.19 9.00 0.66
C MET A 115 2.74 9.74 -0.54
N SER A 116 3.93 10.31 -0.41
CA SER A 116 4.70 10.84 -1.53
C SER A 116 6.16 10.38 -1.46
N VAL A 117 6.71 10.03 -2.63
CA VAL A 117 8.07 9.50 -2.77
C VAL A 117 8.97 10.62 -3.27
N HIS A 118 10.10 10.80 -2.60
CA HIS A 118 11.06 11.86 -2.89
C HIS A 118 12.48 11.32 -2.91
N ARG A 119 13.40 12.10 -3.47
CA ARG A 119 14.85 11.89 -3.36
C ARG A 119 15.49 13.10 -2.69
N ASP A 120 16.47 12.83 -1.86
CA ASP A 120 17.31 13.88 -1.28
C ASP A 120 18.37 14.38 -2.29
N GLU A 121 19.19 15.33 -1.87
CA GLU A 121 20.27 15.92 -2.68
C GLU A 121 21.31 14.87 -3.13
N ASN A 122 21.43 13.77 -2.39
CA ASN A 122 22.34 12.66 -2.71
C ASN A 122 21.66 11.56 -3.55
N GLY A 123 20.40 11.77 -3.96
CA GLY A 123 19.63 10.80 -4.73
C GLY A 123 19.02 9.66 -3.92
N LYS A 124 19.17 9.66 -2.57
CA LYS A 124 18.60 8.65 -1.69
C LYS A 124 17.09 8.85 -1.56
N LEU A 125 16.34 7.76 -1.64
CA LEU A 125 14.88 7.78 -1.49
C LEU A 125 14.47 8.05 -0.05
N TYR A 126 13.42 8.86 0.09
CA TYR A 126 12.68 9.00 1.33
C TYR A 126 11.20 9.17 1.03
N TYR A 127 10.37 8.91 2.03
CA TYR A 127 8.91 8.95 1.92
C TYR A 127 8.37 10.04 2.84
N LYS A 128 7.39 10.79 2.36
CA LYS A 128 6.68 11.78 3.15
C LYS A 128 5.24 11.33 3.30
N TYR A 129 4.84 11.03 4.53
CA TYR A 129 3.49 10.59 4.88
C TYR A 129 2.73 11.71 5.58
N GLN A 130 1.53 12.02 5.10
CA GLN A 130 0.63 12.99 5.72
C GLN A 130 -0.26 12.24 6.73
N ARG A 131 -0.05 12.48 8.02
CA ARG A 131 -0.94 11.91 9.05
C ARG A 131 -2.34 12.49 8.91
N GLN A 132 -3.37 11.66 9.06
CA GLN A 132 -4.71 12.16 9.36
C GLN A 132 -4.66 12.74 10.77
N THR A 133 -4.71 14.06 10.90
CA THR A 133 -5.07 14.69 12.16
C THR A 133 -6.58 14.57 12.28
N GLU A 134 -7.07 13.79 13.25
CA GLU A 134 -8.40 14.00 13.78
C GLU A 134 -8.50 15.48 14.16
N GLU A 135 -9.65 16.10 13.87
CA GLU A 135 -9.90 17.53 14.10
C GLU A 135 -9.85 17.88 15.59
N ASN A 136 -8.67 17.82 16.18
CA ASN A 136 -8.45 18.45 17.47
C ASN A 136 -7.88 19.84 17.19
N PRO A 137 -8.66 20.95 17.39
CA PRO A 137 -8.24 22.30 17.12
C PRO A 137 -7.01 22.74 17.90
N ASN A 138 -6.62 22.00 18.94
CA ASN A 138 -5.43 22.25 19.75
C ASN A 138 -4.15 21.58 19.19
N PHE A 139 -4.26 20.66 18.22
CA PHE A 139 -3.09 20.08 17.55
C PHE A 139 -2.76 20.89 16.28
N LYS A 140 -1.85 21.84 16.43
CA LYS A 140 -1.31 22.66 15.33
C LYS A 140 -0.39 21.91 14.37
N ASP A 141 -0.19 20.62 14.56
CA ASP A 141 0.66 19.82 13.68
C ASP A 141 -0.16 19.16 12.56
N LYS A 142 -0.30 19.88 11.47
CA LYS A 142 -0.51 19.27 10.15
C LYS A 142 0.79 18.54 9.75
N GLY A 143 1.27 17.63 10.63
CA GLY A 143 2.59 17.05 10.56
C GLY A 143 2.68 16.00 9.47
N SER A 144 3.40 16.30 8.41
CA SER A 144 3.95 15.25 7.56
C SER A 144 5.12 14.59 8.27
N VAL A 145 5.16 13.26 8.28
CA VAL A 145 6.28 12.48 8.80
C VAL A 145 7.19 12.08 7.65
N ILE A 146 8.49 12.29 7.83
CA ILE A 146 9.49 11.80 6.90
C ILE A 146 9.91 10.40 7.37
N LEU A 147 9.74 9.42 6.49
CA LEU A 147 10.15 8.04 6.69
C LEU A 147 11.35 7.74 5.81
N LYS A 148 12.34 7.06 6.36
CA LYS A 148 13.52 6.63 5.60
C LYS A 148 13.16 5.44 4.70
N GLN A 149 13.96 5.22 3.67
CA GLN A 149 13.80 4.08 2.77
C GLN A 149 13.84 2.73 3.51
N GLU A 150 14.65 2.61 4.54
CA GLU A 150 14.80 1.40 5.37
C GLU A 150 13.59 1.09 6.26
N ASP A 151 12.74 2.09 6.52
CA ASP A 151 11.57 1.97 7.39
C ASP A 151 10.26 1.82 6.60
N VAL A 152 10.35 1.75 5.26
CA VAL A 152 9.19 1.58 4.38
C VAL A 152 9.46 0.47 3.38
N LEU A 153 8.62 -0.56 3.39
CA LEU A 153 8.52 -1.49 2.28
C LEU A 153 7.51 -0.94 1.27
N HIS A 154 8.00 -0.51 0.13
CA HIS A 154 7.19 -0.03 -0.98
C HIS A 154 7.02 -1.15 -2.01
N ILE A 155 5.77 -1.46 -2.34
CA ILE A 155 5.39 -2.42 -3.38
C ILE A 155 4.71 -1.62 -4.50
N PRO A 156 5.41 -1.32 -5.59
CA PRO A 156 4.81 -0.65 -6.74
C PRO A 156 4.04 -1.68 -7.59
N GLY A 157 2.91 -1.24 -8.13
CA GLY A 157 2.21 -1.94 -9.20
C GLY A 157 2.88 -1.70 -10.56
N LEU A 158 2.14 -1.93 -11.64
CA LEU A 158 2.62 -1.65 -12.99
C LEU A 158 2.90 -0.14 -13.16
N GLY A 159 4.09 0.20 -13.59
CA GLY A 159 4.54 1.58 -13.81
C GLY A 159 5.66 1.63 -14.84
N PHE A 160 6.03 2.83 -15.33
CA PHE A 160 7.08 2.96 -16.35
C PHE A 160 8.49 3.10 -15.77
N ASP A 161 8.63 3.61 -14.55
CA ASP A 161 9.92 3.89 -13.92
C ASP A 161 10.36 2.80 -12.93
N GLY A 162 9.49 1.81 -12.68
CA GLY A 162 9.73 0.75 -11.69
C GLY A 162 9.73 1.22 -10.23
N LEU A 163 9.46 2.51 -9.99
CA LEU A 163 9.42 3.11 -8.66
C LEU A 163 7.99 3.40 -8.21
N ILE A 164 7.18 4.00 -9.09
CA ILE A 164 5.80 4.37 -8.81
C ILE A 164 4.89 3.64 -9.78
N GLY A 165 3.94 2.87 -9.22
CA GLY A 165 2.87 2.22 -9.98
C GLY A 165 1.77 3.22 -10.34
N TYR A 166 1.14 3.01 -11.50
CA TYR A 166 -0.04 3.78 -11.90
C TYR A 166 -1.30 3.24 -11.25
N SER A 167 -2.20 4.15 -10.85
CA SER A 167 -3.53 3.77 -10.39
C SER A 167 -4.32 3.10 -11.53
N PRO A 168 -4.74 1.83 -11.39
CA PRO A 168 -5.62 1.19 -12.37
C PRO A 168 -6.95 1.93 -12.53
N ILE A 169 -7.45 2.53 -11.44
CA ILE A 169 -8.68 3.35 -11.46
C ILE A 169 -8.47 4.58 -12.33
N ALA A 170 -7.35 5.30 -12.18
CA ALA A 170 -7.05 6.47 -12.99
C ALA A 170 -6.93 6.13 -14.49
N LEU A 171 -6.37 4.97 -14.82
CA LEU A 171 -6.29 4.49 -16.20
C LEU A 171 -7.66 4.10 -16.77
N ALA A 172 -8.54 3.53 -15.96
CA ALA A 172 -9.88 3.08 -16.35
C ALA A 172 -10.98 4.16 -16.16
N LYS A 173 -10.63 5.38 -15.77
CA LYS A 173 -11.59 6.42 -15.35
C LYS A 173 -12.73 6.69 -16.34
N ASN A 174 -12.45 6.67 -17.65
CA ASN A 174 -13.47 6.90 -18.67
C ASN A 174 -14.51 5.77 -18.72
N ALA A 175 -14.06 4.51 -18.60
CA ALA A 175 -14.97 3.36 -18.55
C ALA A 175 -15.83 3.38 -17.28
N ILE A 176 -15.22 3.71 -16.13
CA ILE A 176 -15.91 3.82 -14.84
C ILE A 176 -16.91 4.98 -14.85
N GLY A 177 -16.52 6.15 -15.39
CA GLY A 177 -17.38 7.32 -15.46
C GLY A 177 -18.63 7.15 -16.36
N MET A 178 -18.65 6.16 -17.24
CA MET A 178 -19.85 5.80 -18.01
C MET A 178 -20.84 4.93 -17.23
N THR A 179 -20.43 4.41 -16.07
CA THR A 179 -21.27 3.53 -15.21
C THR A 179 -21.76 4.24 -13.95
N LEU A 180 -21.27 5.44 -13.66
CA LEU A 180 -21.75 6.32 -12.59
C LEU A 180 -22.90 7.21 -13.08
#